data_0c83acba447ab7d0581e4b4bab4ee55f
#
_entry.id   0c83acba447ab7d0581e4b4bab4ee55f
#
_cell.length_a   1.000
_cell.length_b   1.000
_cell.length_c   1.000
_cell.angle_alpha   90.00
_cell.angle_beta   90.00
_cell.angle_gamma   90.00
#
_symmetry.space_group_name_H-M   'P 1'
#
loop_
_entity.id
_entity.type
_entity.pdbx_description
1 polymer ?
#
loop_
_entity_poly.entity_id
_entity_poly.type
_entity_poly.pdbx_seq_one_letter_code
_entity_poly.pdbx_strand_id
1 'polypeptide(L)'
;MFKPIIITLFLYRLICAQVNVVTCPVGSDKRVSLNDIHLTAIGDFGHPRKARPGIPAHLQTGVDIRRPVPNYNNEPIFPIYPGRVISLRDDGPFAQIIIEHQFSNGNKFWSVYEHIAGIRTAIGDSVFPGKPIARFMNQAELDRFGWQFDHFHLEILKKAPRPITPKADTPFRYYMTYNLECYSQQDLERYYYDPFEFLKKHSGSE
;
A
#
# COMPACT_ATOMS: atom_id res chain seq x y z
N MET A 1 -7.88 -54.27 -36.63
CA MET A 1 -8.34 -54.09 -35.24
C MET A 1 -7.35 -53.12 -34.59
N PHE A 2 -7.61 -51.82 -34.67
CA PHE A 2 -6.71 -50.75 -34.13
C PHE A 2 -7.14 -50.42 -32.68
N LYS A 3 -6.23 -50.60 -31.72
CA LYS A 3 -6.44 -50.16 -30.34
C LYS A 3 -6.12 -48.66 -30.23
N PRO A 4 -6.99 -47.83 -29.64
CA PRO A 4 -6.67 -46.46 -29.39
C PRO A 4 -5.67 -46.36 -28.23
N ILE A 5 -4.57 -45.61 -28.45
CA ILE A 5 -3.63 -45.22 -27.42
C ILE A 5 -4.23 -43.99 -26.75
N ILE A 6 -4.65 -44.13 -25.48
CA ILE A 6 -5.09 -43.04 -24.64
C ILE A 6 -3.82 -42.40 -24.08
N ILE A 7 -3.45 -41.22 -24.60
CA ILE A 7 -2.39 -40.39 -24.03
C ILE A 7 -3.03 -39.56 -22.90
N THR A 8 -2.82 -39.99 -21.67
CA THR A 8 -3.20 -39.20 -20.48
C THR A 8 -2.17 -38.11 -20.28
N LEU A 9 -2.50 -36.90 -20.71
CA LEU A 9 -1.71 -35.70 -20.38
C LEU A 9 -1.87 -35.39 -18.88
N PHE A 10 -0.88 -35.75 -18.08
CA PHE A 10 -0.72 -35.24 -16.72
C PHE A 10 -0.27 -33.77 -16.80
N LEU A 11 -1.22 -32.86 -16.66
CA LEU A 11 -0.95 -31.47 -16.35
C LEU A 11 -0.39 -31.37 -14.93
N TYR A 12 0.92 -31.43 -14.80
CA TYR A 12 1.60 -31.00 -13.59
C TYR A 12 1.34 -29.50 -13.42
N ARG A 13 0.37 -29.14 -12.60
CA ARG A 13 0.31 -27.81 -12.02
C ARG A 13 1.51 -27.70 -11.09
N LEU A 14 2.57 -27.03 -11.54
CA LEU A 14 3.57 -26.49 -10.64
C LEU A 14 2.83 -25.50 -9.71
N ILE A 15 2.42 -25.97 -8.55
CA ILE A 15 2.07 -25.11 -7.42
C ILE A 15 3.41 -24.59 -6.94
N CYS A 16 3.86 -23.47 -7.54
CA CYS A 16 4.87 -22.64 -6.93
C CYS A 16 4.26 -22.19 -5.60
N ALA A 17 4.65 -22.82 -4.49
CA ALA A 17 4.37 -22.29 -3.17
C ALA A 17 5.06 -20.93 -3.12
N GLN A 18 4.34 -19.86 -3.48
CA GLN A 18 4.79 -18.51 -3.24
C GLN A 18 4.92 -18.41 -1.72
N VAL A 19 6.16 -18.38 -1.28
CA VAL A 19 6.47 -17.96 0.10
C VAL A 19 5.93 -16.54 0.20
N ASN A 20 4.82 -16.41 0.88
CA ASN A 20 4.10 -15.15 1.05
C ASN A 20 4.84 -14.30 2.09
N VAL A 21 5.98 -13.75 1.69
CA VAL A 21 6.78 -12.84 2.49
C VAL A 21 6.30 -11.41 2.21
N VAL A 22 6.08 -10.65 3.25
CA VAL A 22 5.84 -9.21 3.15
C VAL A 22 7.15 -8.54 2.73
N THR A 23 7.09 -7.64 1.75
CA THR A 23 8.27 -6.93 1.22
C THR A 23 8.16 -5.43 1.46
N CYS A 24 9.29 -4.74 1.46
CA CYS A 24 9.31 -3.27 1.52
C CYS A 24 8.67 -2.67 0.26
N PRO A 25 7.92 -1.59 0.39
CA PRO A 25 7.23 -0.96 -0.73
C PRO A 25 8.15 -0.14 -1.64
N VAL A 26 9.40 0.07 -1.24
CA VAL A 26 10.44 0.84 -1.95
C VAL A 26 11.77 0.08 -1.97
N GLY A 27 12.74 0.61 -2.68
CA GLY A 27 14.09 0.05 -2.77
C GLY A 27 14.30 -0.80 -4.02
N SER A 28 15.57 -1.17 -4.26
CA SER A 28 15.99 -2.04 -5.36
C SER A 28 15.99 -3.52 -4.94
N ASP A 29 16.10 -4.40 -5.91
CA ASP A 29 16.28 -5.84 -5.77
C ASP A 29 15.20 -6.55 -4.94
N LYS A 30 15.59 -7.27 -3.89
CA LYS A 30 14.68 -8.17 -3.15
C LYS A 30 13.72 -7.46 -2.20
N ARG A 31 13.95 -6.19 -1.88
CA ARG A 31 13.12 -5.36 -0.99
C ARG A 31 12.74 -6.05 0.33
N VAL A 32 13.70 -6.73 0.94
CA VAL A 32 13.53 -7.42 2.23
C VAL A 32 14.16 -6.64 3.38
N SER A 33 15.00 -5.64 3.09
CA SER A 33 15.66 -4.82 4.10
C SER A 33 14.84 -3.58 4.43
N LEU A 34 14.61 -3.34 5.73
CA LEU A 34 14.02 -2.10 6.23
C LEU A 34 14.98 -0.91 6.16
N ASN A 35 16.27 -1.16 5.90
CA ASN A 35 17.30 -0.10 5.82
C ASN A 35 17.04 0.89 4.67
N ASP A 36 16.28 0.48 3.66
CA ASP A 36 15.90 1.34 2.53
C ASP A 36 14.70 2.24 2.84
N ILE A 37 14.06 2.06 4.00
CA ILE A 37 12.90 2.85 4.42
C ILE A 37 13.36 4.00 5.30
N HIS A 38 13.29 5.21 4.76
CA HIS A 38 13.55 6.45 5.49
C HIS A 38 12.28 7.25 5.64
N LEU A 39 11.97 7.68 6.87
CA LEU A 39 10.77 8.48 7.15
C LEU A 39 11.04 9.98 7.00
N THR A 40 9.96 10.75 6.78
CA THR A 40 10.01 12.20 6.93
C THR A 40 10.16 12.56 8.43
N ALA A 41 10.53 13.79 8.72
CA ALA A 41 10.76 14.25 10.11
C ALA A 41 9.54 14.13 11.04
N ILE A 42 8.34 14.03 10.46
CA ILE A 42 7.07 13.93 11.19
C ILE A 42 6.27 12.70 10.71
N GLY A 43 6.91 11.78 10.02
CA GLY A 43 6.26 10.64 9.32
C GLY A 43 6.11 9.38 10.17
N ASP A 44 6.41 9.44 11.46
CA ASP A 44 6.30 8.28 12.33
C ASP A 44 4.85 7.92 12.63
N PHE A 45 4.56 6.64 12.77
CA PHE A 45 3.27 6.13 13.22
C PHE A 45 2.94 6.68 14.61
N GLY A 46 1.72 7.19 14.78
CA GLY A 46 1.28 7.82 16.04
C GLY A 46 1.79 9.25 16.26
N HIS A 47 2.50 9.85 15.30
CA HIS A 47 2.95 11.23 15.42
C HIS A 47 1.75 12.19 15.53
N PRO A 48 1.73 13.12 16.53
CA PRO A 48 0.61 14.04 16.71
C PRO A 48 0.50 15.05 15.53
N ARG A 49 -0.65 15.05 14.87
CA ARG A 49 -0.99 16.02 13.82
C ARG A 49 -1.81 17.16 14.40
N LYS A 50 -1.39 18.40 14.15
CA LYS A 50 -2.11 19.59 14.59
C LYS A 50 -3.46 19.74 13.86
N ALA A 51 -4.44 20.33 14.54
CA ALA A 51 -5.70 20.69 13.92
C ALA A 51 -5.47 21.67 12.74
N ARG A 52 -6.27 21.51 11.71
CA ARG A 52 -6.33 22.35 10.51
C ARG A 52 -7.80 22.71 10.24
N PRO A 53 -8.12 23.75 9.45
CA PRO A 53 -9.50 24.06 9.10
C PRO A 53 -10.26 22.84 8.58
N GLY A 54 -11.35 22.45 9.26
CA GLY A 54 -12.17 21.29 8.94
C GLY A 54 -11.58 19.92 9.31
N ILE A 55 -10.37 19.86 9.88
CA ILE A 55 -9.69 18.63 10.29
C ILE A 55 -9.21 18.78 11.74
N PRO A 56 -9.77 18.02 12.70
CA PRO A 56 -9.32 18.06 14.09
C PRO A 56 -7.89 17.54 14.26
N ALA A 57 -7.26 17.85 15.39
CA ALA A 57 -6.01 17.19 15.75
C ALA A 57 -6.21 15.68 15.85
N HIS A 58 -5.30 14.89 15.32
CA HIS A 58 -5.36 13.44 15.27
C HIS A 58 -3.95 12.84 15.28
N LEU A 59 -3.85 11.54 15.36
CA LEU A 59 -2.58 10.84 15.26
C LEU A 59 -2.33 10.36 13.83
N GLN A 60 -1.07 10.31 13.42
CA GLN A 60 -0.62 9.72 12.16
C GLN A 60 -0.94 8.23 12.14
N THR A 61 -1.70 7.77 11.16
CA THR A 61 -2.23 6.40 11.08
C THR A 61 -1.37 5.44 10.26
N GLY A 62 -0.31 5.96 9.68
CA GLY A 62 0.68 5.21 8.90
C GLY A 62 2.06 5.83 9.06
N VAL A 63 2.93 5.56 8.10
CA VAL A 63 4.26 6.14 8.02
C VAL A 63 4.46 6.89 6.71
N ASP A 64 5.15 8.03 6.76
CA ASP A 64 5.48 8.82 5.57
C ASP A 64 6.87 8.43 5.08
N ILE A 65 6.93 7.58 4.06
CA ILE A 65 8.16 7.01 3.50
C ILE A 65 8.72 7.96 2.44
N ARG A 66 9.95 8.41 2.67
CA ARG A 66 10.68 9.26 1.73
C ARG A 66 11.11 8.47 0.49
N ARG A 67 11.30 9.19 -0.60
CA ARG A 67 11.96 8.69 -1.80
C ARG A 67 13.36 8.14 -1.45
N PRO A 68 13.69 6.88 -1.80
CA PRO A 68 14.97 6.27 -1.41
C PRO A 68 16.16 6.91 -2.11
N VAL A 69 15.96 7.38 -3.36
CA VAL A 69 16.99 8.05 -4.18
C VAL A 69 16.38 9.27 -4.87
N PRO A 70 17.14 10.33 -5.20
CA PRO A 70 16.59 11.54 -5.84
C PRO A 70 16.23 11.31 -7.32
N ASN A 71 15.47 10.27 -7.61
CA ASN A 71 14.94 9.97 -8.93
C ASN A 71 13.52 10.55 -9.06
N TYR A 72 13.42 11.80 -9.51
CA TYR A 72 12.14 12.50 -9.66
C TYR A 72 11.37 12.14 -10.94
N ASN A 73 11.88 11.24 -11.78
CA ASN A 73 11.20 10.88 -13.01
C ASN A 73 10.25 9.71 -12.84
N ASN A 74 10.68 8.64 -12.16
CA ASN A 74 9.90 7.41 -12.13
C ASN A 74 10.28 6.47 -10.96
N GLU A 75 10.46 7.02 -9.74
CA GLU A 75 10.72 6.17 -8.58
C GLU A 75 9.49 5.32 -8.24
N PRO A 76 9.59 3.98 -8.35
CA PRO A 76 8.43 3.09 -8.22
C PRO A 76 8.01 2.86 -6.78
N ILE A 77 6.70 2.60 -6.60
CA ILE A 77 6.09 2.12 -5.36
C ILE A 77 5.47 0.76 -5.64
N PHE A 78 5.72 -0.19 -4.76
CA PHE A 78 5.29 -1.57 -4.91
C PHE A 78 4.30 -1.98 -3.81
N PRO A 79 3.40 -2.94 -4.07
CA PRO A 79 2.58 -3.52 -3.02
C PRO A 79 3.47 -4.34 -2.07
N ILE A 80 3.17 -4.27 -0.77
CA ILE A 80 3.93 -4.99 0.27
C ILE A 80 3.65 -6.50 0.28
N TYR A 81 2.53 -6.93 -0.32
CA TYR A 81 2.06 -8.31 -0.31
C TYR A 81 1.11 -8.55 -1.49
N PRO A 82 0.94 -9.79 -1.98
CA PRO A 82 -0.08 -10.09 -2.98
C PRO A 82 -1.46 -9.69 -2.50
N GLY A 83 -2.28 -9.13 -3.40
CA GLY A 83 -3.60 -8.65 -3.01
C GLY A 83 -4.45 -8.23 -4.19
N ARG A 84 -5.62 -7.67 -3.88
CA ARG A 84 -6.58 -7.15 -4.85
C ARG A 84 -6.87 -5.68 -4.58
N VAL A 85 -6.82 -4.87 -5.61
CA VAL A 85 -7.19 -3.44 -5.53
C VAL A 85 -8.69 -3.31 -5.32
N ILE A 86 -9.10 -2.63 -4.24
CA ILE A 86 -10.50 -2.45 -3.87
C ILE A 86 -10.98 -1.00 -3.92
N SER A 87 -10.07 -0.02 -3.92
CA SER A 87 -10.41 1.40 -4.01
C SER A 87 -9.27 2.18 -4.65
N LEU A 88 -9.62 3.14 -5.50
CA LEU A 88 -8.70 4.07 -6.15
C LEU A 88 -9.21 5.50 -6.03
N ARG A 89 -8.30 6.41 -5.83
CA ARG A 89 -8.48 7.85 -5.89
C ARG A 89 -7.28 8.43 -6.62
N ASP A 90 -7.49 9.18 -7.68
CA ASP A 90 -6.43 9.70 -8.55
C ASP A 90 -6.37 11.24 -8.60
N ASP A 91 -6.98 11.90 -7.61
CA ASP A 91 -7.11 13.35 -7.53
C ASP A 91 -5.89 14.03 -6.89
N GLY A 92 -4.88 14.28 -7.68
CA GLY A 92 -3.73 15.12 -7.30
C GLY A 92 -2.93 14.59 -6.11
N PRO A 93 -2.59 15.45 -5.11
CA PRO A 93 -1.71 15.06 -4.03
C PRO A 93 -2.32 14.08 -3.03
N PHE A 94 -3.61 13.78 -3.16
CA PHE A 94 -4.32 12.81 -2.34
C PHE A 94 -4.66 11.53 -3.11
N ALA A 95 -3.99 11.29 -4.24
CA ALA A 95 -4.13 10.04 -4.96
C ALA A 95 -3.80 8.85 -4.04
N GLN A 96 -4.66 7.81 -4.08
CA GLN A 96 -4.63 6.72 -3.11
C GLN A 96 -5.02 5.39 -3.75
N ILE A 97 -4.37 4.32 -3.31
CA ILE A 97 -4.75 2.94 -3.62
C ILE A 97 -5.02 2.21 -2.30
N ILE A 98 -6.13 1.47 -2.21
CA ILE A 98 -6.40 0.53 -1.13
C ILE A 98 -6.38 -0.88 -1.69
N ILE A 99 -5.58 -1.76 -1.08
CA ILE A 99 -5.41 -3.16 -1.48
C ILE A 99 -5.87 -4.06 -0.33
N GLU A 100 -6.74 -5.01 -0.65
CA GLU A 100 -7.09 -6.10 0.25
C GLU A 100 -6.08 -7.23 0.09
N HIS A 101 -5.57 -7.74 1.22
CA HIS A 101 -4.64 -8.86 1.30
C HIS A 101 -5.23 -9.98 2.14
N GLN A 102 -4.78 -11.21 1.89
CA GLN A 102 -5.14 -12.36 2.70
C GLN A 102 -3.91 -13.25 2.92
N PHE A 103 -3.58 -13.49 4.18
CA PHE A 103 -2.55 -14.45 4.56
C PHE A 103 -3.00 -15.90 4.29
N SER A 104 -2.05 -16.82 4.23
CA SER A 104 -2.33 -18.26 4.04
C SER A 104 -3.23 -18.87 5.13
N ASN A 105 -3.24 -18.29 6.33
CA ASN A 105 -4.13 -18.70 7.42
C ASN A 105 -5.56 -18.12 7.32
N GLY A 106 -5.88 -17.39 6.24
CA GLY A 106 -7.18 -16.79 6.00
C GLY A 106 -7.39 -15.40 6.61
N ASN A 107 -6.49 -14.92 7.46
CA ASN A 107 -6.59 -13.59 8.04
C ASN A 107 -6.40 -12.52 6.96
N LYS A 108 -7.23 -11.47 7.02
CA LYS A 108 -7.14 -10.33 6.10
C LYS A 108 -6.50 -9.13 6.76
N PHE A 109 -5.85 -8.32 5.94
CA PHE A 109 -5.40 -6.98 6.25
C PHE A 109 -5.47 -6.11 5.00
N TRP A 110 -5.35 -4.80 5.14
CA TRP A 110 -5.40 -3.87 4.01
C TRP A 110 -4.21 -2.93 4.07
N SER A 111 -3.60 -2.67 2.92
CA SER A 111 -2.59 -1.62 2.77
C SER A 111 -3.15 -0.45 1.99
N VAL A 112 -2.75 0.75 2.39
CA VAL A 112 -3.15 2.02 1.77
C VAL A 112 -1.89 2.78 1.39
N TYR A 113 -1.85 3.24 0.16
CA TYR A 113 -0.77 4.07 -0.39
C TYR A 113 -1.38 5.40 -0.79
N GLU A 114 -0.96 6.49 -0.15
CA GLU A 114 -1.45 7.84 -0.44
C GLU A 114 -0.29 8.78 -0.78
N HIS A 115 -0.57 9.93 -1.40
CA HIS A 115 0.42 10.86 -1.96
C HIS A 115 1.24 10.25 -3.10
N ILE A 116 0.63 9.39 -3.88
CA ILE A 116 1.23 8.67 -5.01
C ILE A 116 0.85 9.31 -6.34
N ALA A 117 1.56 8.94 -7.41
CA ALA A 117 1.26 9.37 -8.76
C ALA A 117 1.45 8.21 -9.77
N GLY A 118 1.00 8.42 -11.01
CA GLY A 118 1.20 7.46 -12.08
C GLY A 118 0.69 6.07 -11.73
N ILE A 119 -0.53 5.96 -11.21
CA ILE A 119 -1.19 4.70 -10.84
C ILE A 119 -1.21 3.76 -12.05
N ARG A 120 -0.80 2.50 -11.84
CA ARG A 120 -0.59 1.46 -12.87
C ARG A 120 -1.50 0.26 -12.70
N THR A 121 -2.56 0.40 -11.93
CA THR A 121 -3.50 -0.67 -11.61
C THR A 121 -4.93 -0.12 -11.62
N ALA A 122 -5.90 -1.00 -11.77
CA ALA A 122 -7.33 -0.69 -11.76
C ALA A 122 -8.07 -1.44 -10.64
N ILE A 123 -9.32 -1.03 -10.37
CA ILE A 123 -10.19 -1.74 -9.43
C ILE A 123 -10.35 -3.20 -9.87
N GLY A 124 -10.17 -4.10 -8.93
CA GLY A 124 -10.29 -5.54 -9.14
C GLY A 124 -9.01 -6.23 -9.59
N ASP A 125 -7.97 -5.48 -9.97
CA ASP A 125 -6.69 -6.05 -10.35
C ASP A 125 -6.04 -6.81 -9.20
N SER A 126 -5.43 -7.95 -9.54
CA SER A 126 -4.49 -8.64 -8.66
C SER A 126 -3.12 -8.00 -8.76
N VAL A 127 -2.53 -7.67 -7.62
CA VAL A 127 -1.21 -7.06 -7.51
C VAL A 127 -0.22 -7.95 -6.76
N PHE A 128 1.06 -7.82 -7.11
CA PHE A 128 2.13 -8.65 -6.55
C PHE A 128 3.36 -7.78 -6.24
N PRO A 129 4.13 -8.10 -5.20
CA PRO A 129 5.29 -7.31 -4.79
C PRO A 129 6.36 -7.08 -5.89
N GLY A 130 6.42 -7.94 -6.90
CA GLY A 130 7.36 -7.82 -8.04
C GLY A 130 6.98 -6.77 -9.09
N LYS A 131 5.78 -6.18 -9.01
CA LYS A 131 5.28 -5.24 -10.03
C LYS A 131 4.86 -3.92 -9.38
N PRO A 132 5.37 -2.75 -9.84
CA PRO A 132 5.00 -1.47 -9.27
C PRO A 132 3.53 -1.14 -9.54
N ILE A 133 2.85 -0.60 -8.52
CA ILE A 133 1.44 -0.15 -8.59
C ILE A 133 1.32 1.35 -8.84
N ALA A 134 2.35 2.11 -8.50
CA ALA A 134 2.39 3.57 -8.66
C ALA A 134 3.86 4.03 -8.69
N ARG A 135 4.06 5.34 -8.64
CA ARG A 135 5.35 5.99 -8.41
C ARG A 135 5.19 7.15 -7.43
N PHE A 136 6.32 7.62 -6.92
CA PHE A 136 6.37 8.94 -6.28
C PHE A 136 5.98 10.04 -7.26
N MET A 137 5.53 11.18 -6.75
CA MET A 137 5.32 12.37 -7.56
C MET A 137 6.63 12.79 -8.24
N ASN A 138 6.57 13.19 -9.51
CA ASN A 138 7.71 13.75 -10.19
C ASN A 138 7.91 15.23 -9.81
N GLN A 139 9.00 15.85 -10.30
CA GLN A 139 9.31 17.23 -9.99
C GLN A 139 8.17 18.19 -10.37
N ALA A 140 7.60 18.07 -11.55
CA ALA A 140 6.52 18.97 -12.01
C ALA A 140 5.25 18.83 -11.15
N GLU A 141 4.95 17.62 -10.67
CA GLU A 141 3.85 17.38 -9.74
C GLU A 141 4.16 17.99 -8.34
N LEU A 142 5.39 17.87 -7.85
CA LEU A 142 5.82 18.49 -6.59
C LEU A 142 5.81 20.01 -6.68
N ASP A 143 6.26 20.59 -7.78
CA ASP A 143 6.21 22.04 -8.03
C ASP A 143 4.75 22.56 -8.06
N ARG A 144 3.83 21.73 -8.57
CA ARG A 144 2.40 22.06 -8.64
C ARG A 144 1.67 21.90 -7.32
N PHE A 145 1.92 20.78 -6.59
CA PHE A 145 1.13 20.39 -5.41
C PHE A 145 1.82 20.73 -4.10
N GLY A 146 3.14 20.92 -4.12
CA GLY A 146 3.98 21.23 -2.97
C GLY A 146 4.97 20.14 -2.63
N TRP A 147 6.20 20.55 -2.30
CA TRP A 147 7.32 19.66 -1.96
C TRP A 147 7.14 18.90 -0.64
N GLN A 148 6.16 19.31 0.19
CA GLN A 148 5.75 18.52 1.37
C GLN A 148 5.19 17.15 1.02
N PHE A 149 4.83 16.89 -0.24
CA PHE A 149 4.36 15.59 -0.75
C PHE A 149 5.48 14.74 -1.38
N ASP A 150 6.78 15.10 -1.20
CA ASP A 150 7.90 14.23 -1.64
C ASP A 150 8.09 13.03 -0.71
N HIS A 151 7.04 12.31 -0.50
CA HIS A 151 6.93 11.04 0.21
C HIS A 151 5.66 10.32 -0.27
N PHE A 152 5.46 9.08 0.13
CA PHE A 152 4.13 8.48 0.14
C PHE A 152 3.78 8.03 1.55
N HIS A 153 2.50 8.06 1.87
CA HIS A 153 1.95 7.63 3.14
C HIS A 153 1.51 6.16 3.01
N LEU A 154 1.99 5.29 3.92
CA LEU A 154 1.63 3.87 4.00
C LEU A 154 0.85 3.61 5.28
N GLU A 155 -0.39 3.12 5.16
CA GLU A 155 -1.16 2.57 6.27
C GLU A 155 -1.30 1.05 6.14
N ILE A 156 -1.39 0.34 7.26
CA ILE A 156 -1.73 -1.08 7.31
C ILE A 156 -2.89 -1.28 8.29
N LEU A 157 -4.06 -1.59 7.76
CA LEU A 157 -5.29 -1.71 8.56
C LEU A 157 -5.48 -3.14 9.07
N LYS A 158 -5.88 -3.24 10.33
CA LYS A 158 -6.39 -4.46 10.99
C LYS A 158 -7.85 -4.72 10.66
N LYS A 159 -8.60 -3.64 10.44
CA LYS A 159 -10.04 -3.63 10.21
C LYS A 159 -10.34 -3.23 8.78
N ALA A 160 -11.33 -3.88 8.16
CA ALA A 160 -11.77 -3.54 6.82
C ALA A 160 -12.08 -2.04 6.71
N PRO A 161 -11.59 -1.35 5.66
CA PRO A 161 -11.94 0.04 5.40
C PRO A 161 -13.45 0.16 5.19
N ARG A 162 -14.01 1.33 5.50
CA ARG A 162 -15.45 1.56 5.41
C ARG A 162 -15.88 1.80 3.97
N PRO A 163 -16.94 1.12 3.51
CA PRO A 163 -17.50 1.41 2.19
C PRO A 163 -18.10 2.82 2.17
N ILE A 164 -17.94 3.50 1.04
CA ILE A 164 -18.54 4.80 0.75
C ILE A 164 -19.18 4.78 -0.64
N THR A 165 -20.13 5.68 -0.86
CA THR A 165 -20.66 5.92 -2.20
C THR A 165 -19.67 6.77 -2.99
N PRO A 166 -19.16 6.30 -4.15
CA PRO A 166 -18.28 7.09 -5.01
C PRO A 166 -18.93 8.39 -5.44
N LYS A 167 -18.13 9.44 -5.61
CA LYS A 167 -18.57 10.72 -6.15
C LYS A 167 -18.16 10.85 -7.61
N ALA A 168 -18.74 11.81 -8.32
CA ALA A 168 -18.43 12.05 -9.73
C ALA A 168 -16.96 12.43 -9.98
N ASP A 169 -16.34 13.13 -9.04
CA ASP A 169 -14.92 13.52 -9.07
C ASP A 169 -13.96 12.42 -8.61
N THR A 170 -14.48 11.40 -7.92
CA THR A 170 -13.72 10.23 -7.42
C THR A 170 -14.49 8.93 -7.67
N PRO A 171 -14.75 8.56 -8.93
CA PRO A 171 -15.71 7.49 -9.31
C PRO A 171 -15.24 6.08 -8.89
N PHE A 172 -13.97 5.90 -8.59
CA PHE A 172 -13.38 4.62 -8.19
C PHE A 172 -13.04 4.55 -6.70
N ARG A 173 -13.39 5.58 -5.92
CA ARG A 173 -13.20 5.62 -4.47
C ARG A 173 -14.36 4.93 -3.76
N TYR A 174 -14.23 3.62 -3.53
CA TYR A 174 -15.27 2.80 -2.89
C TYR A 174 -15.11 2.68 -1.39
N TYR A 175 -13.93 3.02 -0.85
CA TYR A 175 -13.62 2.86 0.56
C TYR A 175 -12.89 4.07 1.13
N MET A 176 -13.01 4.26 2.45
CA MET A 176 -12.24 5.21 3.23
C MET A 176 -11.66 4.53 4.47
N THR A 177 -10.52 5.03 4.94
CA THR A 177 -9.84 4.56 6.14
C THR A 177 -10.38 5.24 7.40
N TYR A 178 -9.74 5.03 8.53
CA TYR A 178 -10.11 5.62 9.83
C TYR A 178 -9.15 6.75 10.22
N ASN A 179 -8.40 7.31 9.27
CA ASN A 179 -7.29 8.24 9.51
C ASN A 179 -7.72 9.52 10.26
N LEU A 180 -8.93 9.99 10.08
CA LEU A 180 -9.45 11.17 10.78
C LEU A 180 -10.24 10.83 12.07
N GLU A 181 -10.15 9.59 12.56
CA GLU A 181 -10.84 9.09 13.75
C GLU A 181 -9.88 8.60 14.82
N CYS A 182 -8.57 8.72 14.61
CA CYS A 182 -7.56 8.27 15.55
C CYS A 182 -7.08 9.45 16.41
N TYR A 183 -7.78 9.67 17.50
CA TYR A 183 -7.50 10.75 18.45
C TYR A 183 -6.67 10.29 19.66
N SER A 184 -6.51 8.99 19.82
CA SER A 184 -5.78 8.35 20.91
C SER A 184 -4.97 7.16 20.42
N GLN A 185 -4.00 6.73 21.22
CA GLN A 185 -3.24 5.51 20.97
C GLN A 185 -4.16 4.27 20.88
N GLN A 186 -5.22 4.23 21.67
CA GLN A 186 -6.20 3.15 21.64
C GLN A 186 -6.95 3.09 20.31
N ASP A 187 -7.27 4.25 19.69
CA ASP A 187 -7.90 4.29 18.36
C ASP A 187 -6.93 3.76 17.30
N LEU A 188 -5.67 4.15 17.35
CA LEU A 188 -4.64 3.63 16.44
C LEU A 188 -4.54 2.11 16.53
N GLU A 189 -4.35 1.58 17.72
CA GLU A 189 -4.20 0.14 17.96
C GLU A 189 -5.44 -0.66 17.56
N ARG A 190 -6.61 -0.04 17.63
CA ARG A 190 -7.87 -0.65 17.21
C ARG A 190 -7.99 -0.84 15.71
N TYR A 191 -7.48 0.10 14.91
CA TYR A 191 -7.69 0.14 13.47
C TYR A 191 -6.46 -0.23 12.65
N TYR A 192 -5.25 0.05 13.18
CA TYR A 192 -4.01 -0.02 12.41
C TYR A 192 -2.94 -0.89 13.07
N TYR A 193 -2.08 -1.47 12.24
CA TYR A 193 -0.76 -1.93 12.65
C TYR A 193 0.22 -0.76 12.48
N ASP A 194 1.23 -0.68 13.35
CA ASP A 194 2.43 0.09 13.03
C ASP A 194 3.08 -0.52 11.79
N PRO A 195 3.22 0.22 10.68
CA PRO A 195 3.74 -0.35 9.44
C PRO A 195 5.17 -0.86 9.56
N PHE A 196 6.03 -0.22 10.35
CA PHE A 196 7.39 -0.67 10.58
C PHE A 196 7.44 -2.02 11.31
N GLU A 197 6.72 -2.12 12.42
CA GLU A 197 6.65 -3.36 13.19
C GLU A 197 5.98 -4.48 12.38
N PHE A 198 4.99 -4.14 11.56
CA PHE A 198 4.35 -5.11 10.67
C PHE A 198 5.31 -5.64 9.62
N LEU A 199 6.03 -4.76 8.92
CA LEU A 199 7.03 -5.13 7.92
C LEU A 199 8.13 -5.98 8.56
N LYS A 200 8.69 -5.56 9.70
CA LYS A 200 9.72 -6.29 10.44
C LYS A 200 9.27 -7.71 10.83
N LYS A 201 8.06 -7.83 11.34
CA LYS A 201 7.50 -9.11 11.78
C LYS A 201 7.26 -10.10 10.64
N HIS A 202 6.93 -9.61 9.43
CA HIS A 202 6.45 -10.43 8.33
C HIS A 202 7.40 -10.47 7.11
N SER A 203 8.51 -9.73 7.12
CA SER A 203 9.48 -9.70 5.99
C SER A 203 10.38 -10.92 5.89
N GLY A 204 10.30 -11.88 6.79
CA GLY A 204 11.14 -13.09 6.76
C GLY A 204 12.63 -12.83 6.95
N SER A 205 13.01 -11.63 7.42
CA SER A 205 14.38 -11.31 7.81
C SER A 205 14.56 -11.71 9.28
N GLU A 206 14.98 -12.96 9.48
CA GLU A 206 15.78 -13.35 10.65
C GLU A 206 17.25 -13.18 10.35
#